data_18a29ac6dd35b590afeedd6dd5758b9e
#
_entry.id   18a29ac6dd35b590afeedd6dd5758b9e
#
_cell.length_a   1.000
_cell.length_b   1.000
_cell.length_c   1.000
_cell.angle_alpha   90.00
_cell.angle_beta   90.00
_cell.angle_gamma   90.00
#
_symmetry.space_group_name_H-M   'P 1'
#
loop_
_entity.id
_entity.type
_entity.pdbx_description
1 polymer ?
#
loop_
_entity_poly.entity_id
_entity_poly.type
_entity_poly.pdbx_seq_one_letter_code
_entity_poly.pdbx_strand_id
1 'polypeptide(L)'
;LHLLSRRQRQMCIRDSFYESLVESYQSERSVKYYADQLCLTPKHLSGVVKEVSGKTVGEWIDELVILEAKALLNSSSMNIQEIADRLNFANQSFFGKYFKHYTGMSPKEYRKSR
;
A
#
# COMPACT_ATOMS: atom_id res chain seq x y z
N LEU A 1 -4.24 16.58 -29.85
CA LEU A 1 -5.08 16.26 -28.71
C LEU A 1 -5.85 14.98 -28.98
N HIS A 2 -5.65 14.03 -28.13
CA HIS A 2 -6.37 12.76 -28.25
C HIS A 2 -7.46 12.69 -27.21
N LEU A 3 -8.66 12.38 -27.68
CA LEU A 3 -9.77 12.10 -26.78
C LEU A 3 -9.67 10.64 -26.41
N LEU A 4 -9.23 10.39 -25.19
CA LEU A 4 -9.19 9.04 -24.68
C LEU A 4 -10.61 8.55 -24.36
N SER A 5 -10.90 7.28 -24.61
CA SER A 5 -12.14 6.70 -24.17
C SER A 5 -12.18 6.73 -22.63
N ARG A 6 -13.38 6.60 -22.07
CA ARG A 6 -13.52 6.55 -20.62
C ARG A 6 -12.62 5.48 -20.01
N ARG A 7 -12.62 4.28 -20.61
CA ARG A 7 -11.81 3.17 -20.12
C ARG A 7 -10.31 3.48 -20.19
N GLN A 8 -9.86 4.08 -21.28
CA GLN A 8 -8.45 4.44 -21.43
C GLN A 8 -8.01 5.46 -20.38
N ARG A 9 -8.84 6.46 -20.11
CA ARG A 9 -8.54 7.44 -19.05
C ARG A 9 -8.47 6.79 -17.67
N GLN A 10 -9.41 5.88 -17.39
CA GLN A 10 -9.42 5.16 -16.11
C GLN A 10 -8.18 4.30 -15.96
N MET A 11 -7.75 3.64 -17.01
CA MET A 11 -6.53 2.82 -16.95
C MET A 11 -5.29 3.69 -16.79
N CYS A 12 -5.24 4.87 -17.41
CA CYS A 12 -4.14 5.81 -17.20
C CYS A 12 -4.09 6.30 -15.77
N ILE A 13 -5.24 6.60 -15.18
CA ILE A 13 -5.32 6.99 -13.77
C ILE A 13 -4.83 5.87 -12.87
N ARG A 14 -5.28 4.64 -13.12
CA ARG A 14 -4.85 3.48 -12.36
C ARG A 14 -3.34 3.29 -12.45
N ASP A 15 -2.78 3.40 -13.65
CA ASP A 15 -1.35 3.22 -13.87
C ASP A 15 -0.53 4.30 -13.17
N SER A 16 -0.98 5.56 -13.24
CA SER A 16 -0.31 6.66 -12.54
C SER A 16 -0.39 6.51 -11.04
N PHE A 17 -1.53 6.03 -10.54
CA PHE A 17 -1.70 5.72 -9.12
C PHE A 17 -0.71 4.64 -8.70
N TYR A 18 -0.60 3.57 -9.46
CA TYR A 18 0.29 2.47 -9.14
C TYR A 18 1.75 2.91 -9.09
N GLU A 19 2.19 3.73 -10.05
CA GLU A 19 3.54 4.29 -10.04
C GLU A 19 3.80 5.11 -8.78
N SER A 20 2.87 5.98 -8.43
CA SER A 20 2.97 6.80 -7.23
C SER A 20 2.98 5.94 -5.97
N LEU A 21 2.16 4.91 -5.95
CA LEU A 21 2.08 3.98 -4.83
C LEU A 21 3.39 3.25 -4.60
N VAL A 22 3.98 2.70 -5.66
CA VAL A 22 5.25 1.97 -5.58
C VAL A 22 6.35 2.86 -5.00
N GLU A 23 6.35 4.14 -5.36
CA GLU A 23 7.34 5.09 -4.86
C GLU A 23 7.13 5.49 -3.40
N SER A 24 5.88 5.52 -2.93
CA SER A 24 5.54 6.18 -1.67
C SER A 24 4.84 5.33 -0.63
N TYR A 25 4.53 4.07 -0.90
CA TYR A 25 3.71 3.27 0.01
C TYR A 25 4.33 3.08 1.39
N GLN A 26 5.64 3.15 1.50
CA GLN A 26 6.32 2.96 2.80
C GLN A 26 6.06 4.14 3.75
N SER A 27 5.88 5.33 3.21
CA SER A 27 5.70 6.53 4.02
C SER A 27 4.30 7.13 3.95
N GLU A 28 3.58 6.94 2.86
CA GLU A 28 2.29 7.59 2.61
C GLU A 28 1.17 6.57 2.44
N ARG A 29 0.20 6.62 3.33
CA ARG A 29 -0.91 5.66 3.34
C ARG A 29 -2.29 6.29 3.20
N SER A 30 -2.33 7.58 2.90
CA SER A 30 -3.58 8.32 2.76
C SER A 30 -4.05 8.33 1.31
N VAL A 31 -5.32 8.02 1.08
CA VAL A 31 -5.93 8.15 -0.25
C VAL A 31 -5.77 9.58 -0.75
N LYS A 32 -5.89 10.56 0.15
CA LYS A 32 -5.77 11.97 -0.19
C LYS A 32 -4.40 12.28 -0.80
N TYR A 33 -3.33 11.73 -0.23
CA TYR A 33 -2.00 11.94 -0.76
C TYR A 33 -1.91 11.54 -2.24
N TYR A 34 -2.37 10.34 -2.56
CA TYR A 34 -2.31 9.84 -3.93
C TYR A 34 -3.24 10.58 -4.87
N ALA A 35 -4.41 10.97 -4.39
CA ALA A 35 -5.33 11.78 -5.19
C ALA A 35 -4.73 13.13 -5.50
N ASP A 36 -4.08 13.76 -4.52
CA ASP A 36 -3.42 15.07 -4.73
C ASP A 36 -2.30 14.96 -5.75
N GLN A 37 -1.53 13.86 -5.73
CA GLN A 37 -0.46 13.64 -6.71
C GLN A 37 -0.99 13.57 -8.14
N LEU A 38 -2.21 13.12 -8.32
CA LEU A 38 -2.83 12.96 -9.63
C LEU A 38 -3.81 14.09 -9.96
N CYS A 39 -3.89 15.10 -9.10
CA CYS A 39 -4.81 16.22 -9.27
C CYS A 39 -6.28 15.77 -9.34
N LEU A 40 -6.63 14.77 -8.53
CA LEU A 40 -7.97 14.20 -8.45
C LEU A 40 -8.52 14.34 -7.05
N THR A 41 -9.86 14.21 -6.93
CA THR A 41 -10.46 14.09 -5.60
C THR A 41 -10.26 12.66 -5.09
N PRO A 42 -10.21 12.45 -3.76
CA PRO A 42 -10.12 11.09 -3.22
C PRO A 42 -11.26 10.20 -3.70
N LYS A 43 -12.46 10.74 -3.79
CA LYS A 43 -13.61 9.98 -4.26
C LYS A 43 -13.45 9.52 -5.70
N HIS A 44 -12.96 10.38 -6.58
CA HIS A 44 -12.74 10.04 -7.97
C HIS A 44 -11.67 8.94 -8.11
N LEU A 45 -10.54 9.13 -7.43
CA LEU A 45 -9.46 8.14 -7.47
C LEU A 45 -9.94 6.80 -6.95
N SER A 46 -10.61 6.78 -5.80
CA SER A 46 -11.12 5.54 -5.19
C SER A 46 -12.07 4.82 -6.14
N GLY A 47 -12.97 5.55 -6.78
CA GLY A 47 -13.93 4.98 -7.72
C GLY A 47 -13.25 4.34 -8.92
N VAL A 48 -12.30 5.05 -9.52
CA VAL A 48 -11.59 4.54 -10.70
C VAL A 48 -10.75 3.31 -10.35
N VAL A 49 -9.99 3.36 -9.28
CA VAL A 49 -9.13 2.25 -8.88
C VAL A 49 -9.98 1.00 -8.61
N LYS A 50 -11.08 1.15 -7.88
CA LYS A 50 -11.97 0.02 -7.59
C LYS A 50 -12.60 -0.55 -8.86
N GLU A 51 -13.05 0.32 -9.76
CA GLU A 51 -13.70 -0.10 -11.01
C GLU A 51 -12.73 -0.86 -11.91
N VAL A 52 -11.51 -0.36 -12.06
CA VAL A 52 -10.53 -0.93 -13.00
C VAL A 52 -9.83 -2.17 -12.43
N SER A 53 -9.48 -2.15 -11.15
CA SER A 53 -8.68 -3.23 -10.56
C SER A 53 -9.45 -4.19 -9.67
N GLY A 54 -10.65 -3.83 -9.26
CA GLY A 54 -11.43 -4.64 -8.33
C GLY A 54 -11.03 -4.48 -6.87
N LYS A 55 -9.97 -3.71 -6.58
CA LYS A 55 -9.49 -3.46 -5.24
C LYS A 55 -9.58 -1.99 -4.89
N THR A 56 -9.82 -1.70 -3.61
CA THR A 56 -9.82 -0.31 -3.15
C THR A 56 -8.39 0.22 -3.07
N VAL A 57 -8.25 1.54 -3.00
CA VAL A 57 -6.94 2.17 -2.79
C VAL A 57 -6.30 1.64 -1.51
N GLY A 58 -7.09 1.55 -0.42
CA GLY A 58 -6.59 1.04 0.85
C GLY A 58 -6.08 -0.39 0.76
N GLU A 59 -6.79 -1.23 0.03
CA GLU A 59 -6.36 -2.62 -0.16
C GLU A 59 -5.04 -2.71 -0.93
N TRP A 60 -4.85 -1.87 -1.95
CA TRP A 60 -3.60 -1.81 -2.68
C TRP A 60 -2.43 -1.39 -1.79
N ILE A 61 -2.65 -0.36 -0.96
CA ILE A 61 -1.63 0.13 -0.04
C ILE A 61 -1.25 -0.97 0.96
N ASP A 62 -2.24 -1.59 1.57
CA ASP A 62 -2.03 -2.64 2.57
C ASP A 62 -1.29 -3.83 1.98
N GLU A 63 -1.65 -4.23 0.77
CA GLU A 63 -1.01 -5.35 0.11
C GLU A 63 0.49 -5.11 -0.09
N LEU A 64 0.87 -3.91 -0.56
CA LEU A 64 2.29 -3.59 -0.75
C LEU A 64 3.04 -3.46 0.58
N VAL A 65 2.42 -2.86 1.59
CA VAL A 65 3.04 -2.73 2.90
C VAL A 65 3.29 -4.10 3.52
N ILE A 66 2.33 -4.99 3.44
CA ILE A 66 2.46 -6.35 3.98
C ILE A 66 3.50 -7.15 3.20
N LEU A 67 3.52 -7.01 1.88
CA LEU A 67 4.51 -7.69 1.05
C LEU A 67 5.93 -7.27 1.43
N GLU A 68 6.16 -5.97 1.61
CA GLU A 68 7.47 -5.47 2.04
C GLU A 68 7.82 -5.93 3.46
N ALA A 69 6.83 -5.92 4.36
CA ALA A 69 7.04 -6.41 5.72
C ALA A 69 7.48 -7.88 5.73
N LYS A 70 6.82 -8.71 4.93
CA LYS A 70 7.20 -10.12 4.81
C LYS A 70 8.63 -10.28 4.28
N ALA A 71 8.99 -9.49 3.28
CA ALA A 71 10.33 -9.53 2.70
C ALA A 71 11.38 -9.16 3.75
N LEU A 72 11.14 -8.10 4.52
CA LEU A 72 12.06 -7.68 5.56
C LEU A 72 12.17 -8.69 6.69
N LEU A 73 11.06 -9.33 7.06
CA LEU A 73 11.08 -10.37 8.09
C LEU A 73 11.84 -11.61 7.64
N ASN A 74 11.77 -11.94 6.36
CA ASN A 74 12.41 -13.15 5.83
C ASN A 74 13.86 -12.97 5.45
N SER A 75 14.22 -11.83 4.86
CA SER A 75 15.52 -11.67 4.21
C SER A 75 16.46 -10.70 4.90
N SER A 76 16.02 -10.00 5.93
CA SER A 76 16.88 -9.06 6.64
C SER A 76 17.07 -9.47 8.09
N SER A 77 18.11 -8.91 8.72
CA SER A 77 18.38 -9.12 10.14
C SER A 77 17.73 -8.03 11.00
N MET A 78 16.94 -7.15 10.41
CA MET A 78 16.26 -6.08 11.15
C MET A 78 15.32 -6.66 12.20
N ASN A 79 15.31 -6.05 13.39
CA ASN A 79 14.34 -6.46 14.40
C ASN A 79 12.97 -5.87 14.08
N ILE A 80 11.96 -6.31 14.84
CA ILE A 80 10.57 -5.90 14.57
C ILE A 80 10.40 -4.39 14.69
N GLN A 81 11.05 -3.77 15.69
CA GLN A 81 10.98 -2.32 15.87
C GLN A 81 11.59 -1.56 14.69
N GLU A 82 12.72 -2.04 14.18
CA GLU A 82 13.37 -1.42 13.03
C GLU A 82 12.49 -1.51 11.77
N ILE A 83 11.84 -2.65 11.58
CA ILE A 83 10.91 -2.82 10.45
C ILE A 83 9.72 -1.88 10.58
N ALA A 84 9.16 -1.76 11.79
CA ALA A 84 8.05 -0.84 12.04
C ALA A 84 8.44 0.60 11.73
N ASP A 85 9.64 1.00 12.14
CA ASP A 85 10.15 2.35 11.87
C ASP A 85 10.35 2.58 10.38
N ARG A 86 10.93 1.61 9.68
CA ARG A 86 11.16 1.71 8.24
C ARG A 86 9.88 1.85 7.46
N LEU A 87 8.83 1.16 7.89
CA LEU A 87 7.53 1.20 7.23
C LEU A 87 6.63 2.32 7.76
N ASN A 88 7.21 3.21 8.57
CA ASN A 88 6.55 4.40 9.08
C ASN A 88 5.30 4.11 9.94
N PHE A 89 5.39 3.09 10.77
CA PHE A 89 4.37 2.84 11.79
C PHE A 89 4.69 3.65 13.05
N ALA A 90 3.64 4.01 13.78
CA ALA A 90 3.79 4.81 15.00
C ALA A 90 4.65 4.09 16.04
N ASN A 91 4.50 2.77 16.16
CA ASN A 91 5.31 1.96 17.07
C ASN A 91 5.20 0.49 16.67
N GLN A 92 5.97 -0.35 17.37
CA GLN A 92 6.01 -1.78 17.11
C GLN A 92 4.66 -2.46 17.34
N SER A 93 3.93 -2.03 18.36
CA SER A 93 2.62 -2.62 18.67
C SER A 93 1.61 -2.41 17.55
N PHE A 94 1.58 -1.21 16.98
CA PHE A 94 0.72 -0.92 15.84
C PHE A 94 1.06 -1.79 14.63
N PHE A 95 2.34 -1.91 14.35
CA PHE A 95 2.80 -2.76 13.26
C PHE A 95 2.38 -4.21 13.50
N GLY A 96 2.58 -4.70 14.71
CA GLY A 96 2.21 -6.06 15.08
C GLY A 96 0.74 -6.36 14.86
N LYS A 97 -0.12 -5.46 15.31
CA LYS A 97 -1.57 -5.61 15.13
C LYS A 97 -1.98 -5.57 13.66
N TYR A 98 -1.40 -4.63 12.91
CA TYR A 98 -1.65 -4.49 11.49
C TYR A 98 -1.26 -5.76 10.73
N PHE A 99 -0.05 -6.25 10.98
CA PHE A 99 0.47 -7.44 10.33
C PHE A 99 -0.38 -8.67 10.66
N LYS A 100 -0.73 -8.84 11.94
CA LYS A 100 -1.56 -9.96 12.36
C LYS A 100 -2.95 -9.92 11.74
N HIS A 101 -3.52 -8.73 11.61
CA HIS A 101 -4.83 -8.56 10.98
C HIS A 101 -4.83 -9.08 9.54
N TYR A 102 -3.76 -8.81 8.80
CA TYR A 102 -3.69 -9.18 7.38
C TYR A 102 -3.14 -10.57 7.11
N THR A 103 -2.31 -11.11 7.99
CA THR A 103 -1.66 -12.41 7.76
C THR A 103 -2.12 -13.51 8.71
N GLY A 104 -2.77 -13.16 9.80
CA GLY A 104 -3.18 -14.12 10.80
C GLY A 104 -2.10 -14.47 11.82
N MET A 105 -0.88 -13.96 11.63
CA MET A 105 0.24 -14.23 12.52
C MET A 105 0.93 -12.93 12.92
N SER A 106 1.50 -12.89 14.13
CA SER A 106 2.32 -11.74 14.52
C SER A 106 3.61 -11.74 13.69
N PRO A 107 4.29 -10.60 13.57
CA PRO A 107 5.57 -10.54 12.85
C PRO A 107 6.60 -11.53 13.42
N LYS A 108 6.64 -11.67 14.72
CA LYS A 108 7.56 -12.60 15.38
C LYS A 108 7.25 -14.04 15.04
N GLU A 109 5.97 -14.42 15.06
CA GLU A 109 5.52 -15.75 14.68
C GLU A 109 5.85 -16.05 13.21
N TYR A 110 5.59 -15.06 12.35
CA TYR A 110 5.88 -15.21 10.93
C TYR A 110 7.37 -15.45 10.68
N ARG A 111 8.23 -14.69 11.35
CA ARG A 111 9.68 -14.85 11.22
C ARG A 111 10.14 -16.24 11.65
N LYS A 112 9.55 -16.78 12.71
CA LYS A 112 9.89 -18.12 13.20
C LYS A 112 9.37 -19.23 12.32
N SER A 113 8.27 -19.01 11.60
CA SER A 113 7.61 -20.06 10.84
C SER A 113 8.22 -20.33 9.46
N ARG A 114 9.12 -19.48 9.01
CA ARG A 114 9.72 -19.64 7.69
C ARG A 114 10.75 -20.77 7.65
#